data_f1571492fd80961cdd7f8a4a8b64aa45
#
_entry.id   f1571492fd80961cdd7f8a4a8b64aa45
#
_cell.length_a   1.000
_cell.length_b   1.000
_cell.length_c   1.000
_cell.angle_alpha   90.00
_cell.angle_beta   90.00
_cell.angle_gamma   90.00
#
_symmetry.space_group_name_H-M   'P 1'
#
loop_
_entity.id
_entity.type
_entity.pdbx_description
1 polymer ?
#
loop_
_entity_poly.entity_id
_entity_poly.type
_entity_poly.pdbx_seq_one_letter_code
_entity_poly.pdbx_strand_id
1 'polypeptide(L)'
;MVDSHTHLELCEPPDAELVEAAVEEGVHRIVSVGIDGASCRAALEAAEDFPQVHAAIGRHPNSSTGFDDADLAELEALAAHPKCVAIGETGLDYYREGAPHEDQVRAFEAQISLALETGKPLVIHTREAGDDTLRILDERASGVRVILHCFSMPERIEECLAHEDWWISFAGNSTYPKAVGLREAALRVPLDRLLVETDAPFLSPQAVRGKPNQPANVVHTARALAVERRIPYEQLDAAVERNSAALFGW
;
A
#
# COMPACT_ATOMS: atom_id res chain seq x y z
N MET A 1 8.72 9.69 9.70
CA MET A 1 8.56 8.64 8.63
C MET A 1 7.13 8.12 8.62
N VAL A 2 6.61 7.73 7.46
CA VAL A 2 5.31 7.08 7.27
C VAL A 2 5.54 5.65 6.80
N ASP A 3 4.78 4.69 7.35
CA ASP A 3 4.58 3.37 6.78
C ASP A 3 3.27 3.40 5.98
N SER A 4 3.36 3.42 4.65
CA SER A 4 2.20 3.65 3.78
C SER A 4 1.34 2.40 3.56
N HIS A 5 1.79 1.21 4.04
CA HIS A 5 1.04 -0.04 3.90
C HIS A 5 1.55 -1.10 4.88
N THR A 6 0.68 -1.53 5.76
CA THR A 6 0.91 -2.64 6.71
C THR A 6 -0.40 -3.33 7.05
N HIS A 7 -0.35 -4.59 7.52
CA HIS A 7 -1.51 -5.34 8.01
C HIS A 7 -1.33 -5.57 9.51
N LEU A 8 -1.72 -4.61 10.35
CA LEU A 8 -1.51 -4.69 11.81
C LEU A 8 -2.14 -5.95 12.39
N GLU A 9 -3.37 -6.27 11.98
CA GLU A 9 -4.12 -7.43 12.46
C GLU A 9 -3.50 -8.79 12.13
N LEU A 10 -2.55 -8.83 11.18
CA LEU A 10 -1.79 -10.05 10.82
C LEU A 10 -0.45 -10.15 11.55
N CYS A 11 -0.01 -9.09 12.24
CA CYS A 11 1.22 -9.10 13.01
C CYS A 11 1.03 -9.85 14.34
N GLU A 12 2.08 -10.54 14.85
CA GLU A 12 1.98 -11.32 16.08
C GLU A 12 1.88 -10.46 17.36
N PRO A 13 2.68 -9.37 17.55
CA PRO A 13 2.53 -8.50 18.71
C PRO A 13 1.19 -7.74 18.66
N PRO A 14 0.63 -7.38 19.84
CA PRO A 14 -0.53 -6.49 19.90
C PRO A 14 -0.25 -5.12 19.27
N ASP A 15 -1.27 -4.48 18.70
CA ASP A 15 -1.16 -3.19 18.00
C ASP A 15 -0.46 -2.12 18.84
N ALA A 16 -0.72 -2.09 20.16
CA ALA A 16 -0.07 -1.13 21.06
C ALA A 16 1.46 -1.27 21.07
N GLU A 17 1.97 -2.49 21.08
CA GLU A 17 3.43 -2.76 21.06
C GLU A 17 4.01 -2.41 19.68
N LEU A 18 3.29 -2.72 18.59
CA LEU A 18 3.70 -2.40 17.23
C LEU A 18 3.77 -0.89 16.98
N VAL A 19 2.75 -0.15 17.44
CA VAL A 19 2.68 1.31 17.31
C VAL A 19 3.73 1.99 18.18
N GLU A 20 3.94 1.53 19.43
CA GLU A 20 4.98 2.05 20.31
C GLU A 20 6.38 1.86 19.69
N ALA A 21 6.71 0.65 19.23
CA ALA A 21 7.97 0.37 18.56
C ALA A 21 8.16 1.22 17.29
N ALA A 22 7.10 1.45 16.51
CA ALA A 22 7.14 2.30 15.34
C ALA A 22 7.46 3.77 15.70
N VAL A 23 6.81 4.30 16.74
CA VAL A 23 7.04 5.67 17.23
C VAL A 23 8.48 5.85 17.75
N GLU A 24 9.02 4.85 18.46
CA GLU A 24 10.42 4.87 18.93
C GLU A 24 11.43 4.96 17.78
N GLU A 25 11.14 4.35 16.64
CA GLU A 25 11.96 4.43 15.42
C GLU A 25 11.66 5.67 14.55
N GLY A 26 10.77 6.56 15.00
CA GLY A 26 10.42 7.80 14.31
C GLY A 26 9.35 7.63 13.22
N VAL A 27 8.56 6.56 13.26
CA VAL A 27 7.39 6.38 12.39
C VAL A 27 6.19 7.07 13.03
N HIS A 28 5.69 8.14 12.40
CA HIS A 28 4.65 8.99 12.97
C HIS A 28 3.26 8.66 12.46
N ARG A 29 3.18 7.97 11.33
CA ARG A 29 1.93 7.56 10.69
C ARG A 29 2.06 6.17 10.10
N ILE A 30 0.97 5.42 10.20
CA ILE A 30 0.86 4.03 9.76
C ILE A 30 -0.47 3.91 9.04
N VAL A 31 -0.49 3.35 7.83
CA VAL A 31 -1.71 2.97 7.15
C VAL A 31 -1.91 1.47 7.33
N SER A 32 -2.85 1.09 8.19
CA SER A 32 -3.30 -0.30 8.33
C SER A 32 -4.30 -0.63 7.23
N VAL A 33 -4.05 -1.70 6.50
CA VAL A 33 -4.75 -2.02 5.25
C VAL A 33 -5.58 -3.28 5.42
N GLY A 34 -6.89 -3.16 5.27
CA GLY A 34 -7.81 -4.29 5.27
C GLY A 34 -7.82 -5.00 3.92
N ILE A 35 -8.05 -6.31 3.95
CA ILE A 35 -8.09 -7.20 2.79
C ILE A 35 -9.45 -7.89 2.61
N ASP A 36 -10.29 -7.83 3.63
CA ASP A 36 -11.66 -8.34 3.68
C ASP A 36 -12.49 -7.55 4.71
N GLY A 37 -13.78 -7.86 4.87
CA GLY A 37 -14.65 -7.12 5.78
C GLY A 37 -14.22 -7.19 7.25
N ALA A 38 -13.60 -8.27 7.70
CA ALA A 38 -13.14 -8.42 9.09
C ALA A 38 -11.89 -7.58 9.34
N SER A 39 -10.89 -7.69 8.49
CA SER A 39 -9.63 -6.93 8.58
C SER A 39 -9.84 -5.43 8.34
N CYS A 40 -10.79 -5.03 7.47
CA CYS A 40 -11.19 -3.63 7.32
C CYS A 40 -11.73 -3.04 8.62
N ARG A 41 -12.57 -3.77 9.35
CA ARG A 41 -13.06 -3.33 10.66
C ARG A 41 -11.93 -3.26 11.68
N ALA A 42 -11.05 -4.26 11.74
CA ALA A 42 -9.89 -4.25 12.62
C ALA A 42 -8.95 -3.06 12.34
N ALA A 43 -8.70 -2.74 11.07
CA ALA A 43 -7.90 -1.58 10.68
C ALA A 43 -8.54 -0.25 11.15
N LEU A 44 -9.87 -0.12 11.09
CA LEU A 44 -10.57 1.06 11.61
C LEU A 44 -10.54 1.12 13.14
N GLU A 45 -10.71 0.00 13.85
CA GLU A 45 -10.60 -0.09 15.30
C GLU A 45 -9.19 0.36 15.75
N ALA A 46 -8.12 -0.16 15.12
CA ALA A 46 -6.76 0.29 15.38
C ALA A 46 -6.58 1.80 15.10
N ALA A 47 -7.22 2.32 14.04
CA ALA A 47 -7.15 3.74 13.72
C ALA A 47 -7.92 4.63 14.73
N GLU A 48 -8.96 4.11 15.39
CA GLU A 48 -9.67 4.80 16.49
C GLU A 48 -8.81 4.82 17.76
N ASP A 49 -8.15 3.69 18.08
CA ASP A 49 -7.37 3.51 19.30
C ASP A 49 -6.03 4.25 19.27
N PHE A 50 -5.42 4.38 18.09
CA PHE A 50 -4.09 4.97 17.94
C PHE A 50 -4.10 6.19 16.99
N PRO A 51 -3.73 7.40 17.46
CA PRO A 51 -3.73 8.60 16.62
C PRO A 51 -2.75 8.51 15.44
N GLN A 52 -1.73 7.67 15.51
CA GLN A 52 -0.75 7.44 14.45
C GLN A 52 -1.32 6.57 13.33
N VAL A 53 -2.36 5.78 13.60
CA VAL A 53 -2.93 4.81 12.67
C VAL A 53 -4.06 5.43 11.86
N HIS A 54 -4.08 5.11 10.58
CA HIS A 54 -5.15 5.37 9.60
C HIS A 54 -5.47 4.07 8.88
N ALA A 55 -6.62 3.97 8.25
CA ALA A 55 -7.07 2.75 7.60
C ALA A 55 -7.19 2.93 6.08
N ALA A 56 -6.81 1.90 5.33
CA ALA A 56 -7.25 1.69 3.95
C ALA A 56 -8.26 0.53 3.93
N ILE A 57 -9.34 0.70 3.18
CA ILE A 57 -10.50 -0.20 3.19
C ILE A 57 -10.70 -0.78 1.81
N GLY A 58 -10.67 -2.10 1.69
CA GLY A 58 -10.82 -2.75 0.40
C GLY A 58 -11.11 -4.25 0.47
N ARG A 59 -11.22 -4.82 -0.71
CA ARG A 59 -11.32 -6.25 -0.93
C ARG A 59 -10.15 -6.69 -1.79
N HIS A 60 -9.19 -7.37 -1.17
CA HIS A 60 -8.01 -7.91 -1.84
C HIS A 60 -8.42 -8.93 -2.94
N PRO A 61 -7.72 -9.03 -4.07
CA PRO A 61 -8.07 -9.96 -5.13
C PRO A 61 -8.28 -11.40 -4.66
N ASN A 62 -7.46 -11.90 -3.74
CA ASN A 62 -7.62 -13.26 -3.21
C ASN A 62 -8.84 -13.44 -2.27
N SER A 63 -9.47 -12.36 -1.83
CA SER A 63 -10.68 -12.36 -0.99
C SER A 63 -11.94 -11.98 -1.77
N SER A 64 -11.88 -11.91 -3.10
CA SER A 64 -12.95 -11.40 -3.97
C SER A 64 -13.90 -12.47 -4.49
N THR A 65 -13.80 -13.72 -4.02
CA THR A 65 -14.70 -14.79 -4.46
C THR A 65 -16.16 -14.41 -4.21
N GLY A 66 -16.96 -14.39 -5.29
CA GLY A 66 -18.38 -14.08 -5.23
C GLY A 66 -18.71 -12.63 -4.91
N PHE A 67 -17.76 -11.70 -5.03
CA PHE A 67 -17.96 -10.26 -4.75
C PHE A 67 -19.25 -9.75 -5.43
N ASP A 68 -20.12 -9.11 -4.65
CA ASP A 68 -21.42 -8.62 -5.07
C ASP A 68 -21.76 -7.22 -4.53
N ASP A 69 -23.00 -6.75 -4.77
CA ASP A 69 -23.48 -5.43 -4.33
C ASP A 69 -23.52 -5.30 -2.80
N ALA A 70 -23.67 -6.38 -2.04
CA ALA A 70 -23.65 -6.34 -0.59
C ALA A 70 -22.22 -6.12 -0.06
N ASP A 71 -21.22 -6.73 -0.68
CA ASP A 71 -19.81 -6.47 -0.40
C ASP A 71 -19.45 -5.01 -0.70
N LEU A 72 -19.92 -4.48 -1.83
CA LEU A 72 -19.69 -3.07 -2.18
C LEU A 72 -20.32 -2.14 -1.17
N ALA A 73 -21.58 -2.37 -0.79
CA ALA A 73 -22.28 -1.57 0.22
C ALA A 73 -21.58 -1.60 1.59
N GLU A 74 -20.98 -2.75 1.97
CA GLU A 74 -20.16 -2.83 3.18
C GLU A 74 -18.91 -1.93 3.06
N LEU A 75 -18.19 -1.99 1.92
CA LEU A 75 -17.03 -1.14 1.68
C LEU A 75 -17.38 0.35 1.67
N GLU A 76 -18.50 0.75 1.05
CA GLU A 76 -19.01 2.13 1.07
C GLU A 76 -19.24 2.64 2.50
N ALA A 77 -19.89 1.81 3.33
CA ALA A 77 -20.16 2.15 4.73
C ALA A 77 -18.87 2.33 5.54
N LEU A 78 -17.90 1.43 5.38
CA LEU A 78 -16.60 1.49 6.05
C LEU A 78 -15.73 2.64 5.54
N ALA A 79 -15.76 2.91 4.23
CA ALA A 79 -15.01 4.00 3.60
C ALA A 79 -15.49 5.40 4.03
N ALA A 80 -16.72 5.53 4.54
CA ALA A 80 -17.24 6.78 5.10
C ALA A 80 -16.60 7.16 6.45
N HIS A 81 -15.86 6.25 7.09
CA HIS A 81 -15.22 6.52 8.37
C HIS A 81 -14.14 7.61 8.23
N PRO A 82 -14.03 8.59 9.16
CA PRO A 82 -13.07 9.71 9.04
C PRO A 82 -11.60 9.27 9.07
N LYS A 83 -11.30 8.11 9.63
CA LYS A 83 -9.95 7.53 9.64
C LYS A 83 -9.64 6.67 8.40
N CYS A 84 -10.62 6.42 7.53
CA CYS A 84 -10.38 5.79 6.23
C CYS A 84 -9.76 6.81 5.27
N VAL A 85 -8.50 6.58 4.89
CA VAL A 85 -7.72 7.50 4.06
C VAL A 85 -7.51 7.01 2.63
N ALA A 86 -7.83 5.75 2.33
CA ALA A 86 -7.66 5.16 1.01
C ALA A 86 -8.67 4.02 0.76
N ILE A 87 -8.94 3.73 -0.51
CA ILE A 87 -9.65 2.53 -0.95
C ILE A 87 -8.62 1.49 -1.37
N GLY A 88 -8.75 0.29 -0.87
CA GLY A 88 -7.83 -0.82 -1.10
C GLY A 88 -7.45 -1.54 0.22
N GLU A 89 -6.74 -2.60 0.12
CA GLU A 89 -6.01 -3.13 -1.03
C GLU A 89 -6.94 -3.79 -2.04
N THR A 90 -6.78 -3.47 -3.30
CA THR A 90 -7.54 -4.03 -4.42
C THR A 90 -6.65 -4.22 -5.65
N GLY A 91 -7.13 -4.88 -6.68
CA GLY A 91 -6.37 -5.15 -7.89
C GLY A 91 -6.44 -6.60 -8.32
N LEU A 92 -5.33 -7.15 -8.84
CA LEU A 92 -5.29 -8.48 -9.43
C LEU A 92 -4.08 -9.30 -8.94
N ASP A 93 -4.33 -10.59 -8.66
CA ASP A 93 -3.30 -11.58 -8.32
C ASP A 93 -3.54 -12.86 -9.13
N TYR A 94 -2.73 -13.09 -10.15
CA TYR A 94 -2.81 -14.29 -10.99
C TYR A 94 -1.80 -15.37 -10.57
N TYR A 95 -1.01 -15.08 -9.52
CA TYR A 95 -0.08 -16.05 -8.94
C TYR A 95 -0.76 -17.00 -7.95
N ARG A 96 -1.70 -16.49 -7.13
CA ARG A 96 -2.40 -17.28 -6.13
C ARG A 96 -3.77 -17.72 -6.63
N GLU A 97 -4.16 -18.96 -6.30
CA GLU A 97 -5.50 -19.49 -6.54
C GLU A 97 -6.46 -19.07 -5.41
N GLY A 98 -6.64 -17.73 -5.24
CA GLY A 98 -7.51 -17.17 -4.19
C GLY A 98 -8.96 -17.04 -4.64
N ALA A 99 -9.22 -16.24 -5.65
CA ALA A 99 -10.55 -16.04 -6.25
C ALA A 99 -10.48 -16.15 -7.77
N PRO A 100 -11.60 -16.50 -8.45
CA PRO A 100 -11.69 -16.47 -9.91
C PRO A 100 -11.29 -15.09 -10.46
N HIS A 101 -10.56 -15.05 -11.58
CA HIS A 101 -10.11 -13.80 -12.18
C HIS A 101 -11.27 -12.85 -12.50
N GLU A 102 -12.44 -13.36 -12.92
CA GLU A 102 -13.62 -12.55 -13.17
C GLU A 102 -14.16 -11.87 -11.92
N ASP A 103 -14.08 -12.52 -10.76
CA ASP A 103 -14.46 -11.94 -9.48
C ASP A 103 -13.48 -10.89 -9.02
N GLN A 104 -12.17 -11.13 -9.24
CA GLN A 104 -11.11 -10.13 -8.96
C GLN A 104 -11.33 -8.86 -9.80
N VAL A 105 -11.57 -9.01 -11.11
CA VAL A 105 -11.83 -7.88 -12.01
C VAL A 105 -13.08 -7.11 -11.59
N ARG A 106 -14.18 -7.80 -11.28
CA ARG A 106 -15.42 -7.17 -10.81
C ARG A 106 -15.21 -6.37 -9.53
N ALA A 107 -14.55 -6.96 -8.54
CA ALA A 107 -14.22 -6.28 -7.27
C ALA A 107 -13.29 -5.08 -7.48
N PHE A 108 -12.31 -5.20 -8.38
CA PHE A 108 -11.38 -4.14 -8.70
C PHE A 108 -12.08 -2.95 -9.35
N GLU A 109 -12.90 -3.18 -10.38
CA GLU A 109 -13.66 -2.13 -11.07
C GLU A 109 -14.65 -1.41 -10.12
N ALA A 110 -15.33 -2.16 -9.24
CA ALA A 110 -16.21 -1.58 -8.24
C ALA A 110 -15.46 -0.67 -7.26
N GLN A 111 -14.28 -1.07 -6.82
CA GLN A 111 -13.47 -0.27 -5.89
C GLN A 111 -12.80 0.94 -6.57
N ILE A 112 -12.51 0.88 -7.87
CA ILE A 112 -12.13 2.08 -8.64
C ILE A 112 -13.28 3.09 -8.62
N SER A 113 -14.52 2.63 -8.84
CA SER A 113 -15.70 3.51 -8.80
C SER A 113 -15.88 4.13 -7.42
N LEU A 114 -15.72 3.35 -6.36
CA LEU A 114 -15.78 3.85 -4.96
C LEU A 114 -14.69 4.89 -4.67
N ALA A 115 -13.47 4.68 -5.19
CA ALA A 115 -12.38 5.66 -5.05
C ALA A 115 -12.71 6.99 -5.75
N LEU A 116 -13.30 6.94 -6.95
CA LEU A 116 -13.78 8.12 -7.67
C LEU A 116 -14.85 8.87 -6.89
N GLU A 117 -15.85 8.16 -6.36
CA GLU A 117 -16.99 8.74 -5.62
C GLU A 117 -16.55 9.38 -4.30
N THR A 118 -15.60 8.75 -3.61
CA THR A 118 -15.11 9.23 -2.30
C THR A 118 -13.97 10.23 -2.41
N GLY A 119 -13.35 10.35 -3.60
CA GLY A 119 -12.15 11.17 -3.81
C GLY A 119 -10.91 10.66 -3.08
N LYS A 120 -10.94 9.41 -2.60
CA LYS A 120 -9.82 8.78 -1.89
C LYS A 120 -8.83 8.15 -2.87
N PRO A 121 -7.52 8.09 -2.54
CA PRO A 121 -6.56 7.36 -3.34
C PRO A 121 -6.85 5.85 -3.33
N LEU A 122 -6.40 5.17 -4.38
CA LEU A 122 -6.56 3.75 -4.60
C LEU A 122 -5.26 3.01 -4.34
N VAL A 123 -5.25 2.00 -3.47
CA VAL A 123 -4.09 1.15 -3.16
C VAL A 123 -4.17 -0.13 -3.97
N ILE A 124 -3.21 -0.31 -4.87
CA ILE A 124 -3.22 -1.38 -5.88
C ILE A 124 -2.25 -2.49 -5.55
N HIS A 125 -2.80 -3.69 -5.42
CA HIS A 125 -2.10 -4.96 -5.52
C HIS A 125 -1.98 -5.42 -6.96
N THR A 126 -0.79 -5.82 -7.39
CA THR A 126 -0.64 -6.53 -8.66
C THR A 126 0.43 -7.61 -8.56
N ARG A 127 0.08 -8.82 -8.96
CA ARG A 127 1.01 -9.96 -8.96
C ARG A 127 0.75 -10.88 -10.13
N GLU A 128 1.73 -10.97 -11.07
CA GLU A 128 1.62 -11.70 -12.34
C GLU A 128 0.39 -11.29 -13.19
N ALA A 129 -0.12 -10.07 -12.98
CA ALA A 129 -1.32 -9.53 -13.60
C ALA A 129 -1.10 -8.11 -14.17
N GLY A 130 0.15 -7.71 -14.42
CA GLY A 130 0.52 -6.35 -14.79
C GLY A 130 -0.24 -5.81 -16.00
N ASP A 131 -0.38 -6.59 -17.06
CA ASP A 131 -1.06 -6.16 -18.29
C ASP A 131 -2.53 -5.79 -18.04
N ASP A 132 -3.26 -6.67 -17.35
CA ASP A 132 -4.68 -6.42 -17.05
C ASP A 132 -4.84 -5.31 -16.01
N THR A 133 -3.96 -5.25 -14.99
CA THR A 133 -4.00 -4.20 -13.97
C THR A 133 -3.82 -2.83 -14.61
N LEU A 134 -2.78 -2.64 -15.43
CA LEU A 134 -2.51 -1.35 -16.07
C LEU A 134 -3.60 -0.98 -17.06
N ARG A 135 -4.08 -1.93 -17.88
CA ARG A 135 -5.20 -1.72 -18.81
C ARG A 135 -6.46 -1.24 -18.09
N ILE A 136 -6.85 -1.89 -16.98
CA ILE A 136 -8.05 -1.51 -16.22
C ILE A 136 -7.87 -0.13 -15.58
N LEU A 137 -6.71 0.17 -15.03
CA LEU A 137 -6.43 1.50 -14.48
C LEU A 137 -6.51 2.59 -15.56
N ASP A 138 -5.94 2.36 -16.74
CA ASP A 138 -6.01 3.29 -17.87
C ASP A 138 -7.44 3.55 -18.34
N GLU A 139 -8.24 2.50 -18.39
CA GLU A 139 -9.63 2.58 -18.87
C GLU A 139 -10.59 3.20 -17.83
N ARG A 140 -10.34 3.00 -16.53
CA ARG A 140 -11.32 3.24 -15.47
C ARG A 140 -10.91 4.22 -14.39
N ALA A 141 -9.59 4.41 -14.14
CA ALA A 141 -9.11 5.17 -12.99
C ALA A 141 -8.72 6.63 -13.31
N SER A 142 -9.18 7.18 -14.45
CA SER A 142 -8.90 8.57 -14.79
C SER A 142 -9.41 9.52 -13.70
N GLY A 143 -8.52 10.34 -13.14
CA GLY A 143 -8.84 11.28 -12.05
C GLY A 143 -8.74 10.67 -10.64
N VAL A 144 -8.35 9.40 -10.52
CA VAL A 144 -8.03 8.77 -9.22
C VAL A 144 -6.53 8.86 -8.97
N ARG A 145 -6.14 9.21 -7.75
CA ARG A 145 -4.76 9.06 -7.29
C ARG A 145 -4.49 7.58 -7.00
N VAL A 146 -3.49 7.00 -7.67
CA VAL A 146 -3.17 5.57 -7.59
C VAL A 146 -1.88 5.36 -6.84
N ILE A 147 -1.85 4.39 -5.93
CA ILE A 147 -0.67 3.89 -5.25
C ILE A 147 -0.42 2.46 -5.76
N LEU A 148 0.64 2.27 -6.53
CA LEU A 148 1.14 0.94 -6.85
C LEU A 148 1.95 0.46 -5.63
N HIS A 149 1.27 -0.24 -4.71
CA HIS A 149 1.89 -0.74 -3.49
C HIS A 149 2.82 -1.92 -3.79
N CYS A 150 3.82 -2.12 -2.97
CA CYS A 150 4.79 -3.21 -3.07
C CYS A 150 5.26 -3.44 -4.52
N PHE A 151 5.64 -2.35 -5.19
CA PHE A 151 5.89 -2.34 -6.64
C PHE A 151 6.69 -3.54 -7.13
N SER A 152 6.12 -4.25 -8.11
CA SER A 152 6.64 -5.55 -8.56
C SER A 152 6.89 -5.66 -10.06
N MET A 153 6.70 -4.56 -10.82
CA MET A 153 6.80 -4.49 -12.28
C MET A 153 7.95 -3.58 -12.75
N PRO A 154 9.22 -3.83 -12.36
CA PRO A 154 10.32 -2.91 -12.65
C PRO A 154 10.52 -2.62 -14.13
N GLU A 155 10.18 -3.56 -15.01
CA GLU A 155 10.24 -3.43 -16.47
C GLU A 155 9.17 -2.48 -17.04
N ARG A 156 8.09 -2.21 -16.27
CA ARG A 156 6.97 -1.33 -16.66
C ARG A 156 7.03 0.05 -15.98
N ILE A 157 8.14 0.36 -15.28
CA ILE A 157 8.23 1.60 -14.49
C ILE A 157 7.96 2.86 -15.30
N GLU A 158 8.46 2.96 -16.53
CA GLU A 158 8.26 4.14 -17.38
C GLU A 158 6.79 4.35 -17.77
N GLU A 159 6.06 3.27 -18.00
CA GLU A 159 4.63 3.29 -18.28
C GLU A 159 3.86 3.79 -17.05
N CYS A 160 4.18 3.27 -15.86
CA CYS A 160 3.58 3.75 -14.63
C CYS A 160 3.89 5.22 -14.34
N LEU A 161 5.10 5.68 -14.67
CA LEU A 161 5.54 7.06 -14.45
C LEU A 161 4.97 8.05 -15.48
N ALA A 162 4.39 7.60 -16.58
CA ALA A 162 3.69 8.45 -17.53
C ALA A 162 2.42 9.08 -16.94
N HIS A 163 1.86 8.49 -15.87
CA HIS A 163 0.72 9.02 -15.13
C HIS A 163 1.21 9.93 -14.00
N GLU A 164 0.81 11.20 -14.00
CA GLU A 164 1.24 12.20 -13.01
C GLU A 164 0.62 11.96 -11.62
N ASP A 165 -0.54 11.32 -11.57
CA ASP A 165 -1.34 11.00 -10.38
C ASP A 165 -1.12 9.57 -9.84
N TRP A 166 0.00 8.92 -10.23
CA TRP A 166 0.40 7.61 -9.72
C TRP A 166 1.64 7.71 -8.83
N TRP A 167 1.57 7.11 -7.65
CA TRP A 167 2.66 6.96 -6.67
C TRP A 167 3.15 5.52 -6.63
N ILE A 168 4.44 5.37 -6.41
CA ILE A 168 5.10 4.06 -6.39
C ILE A 168 5.64 3.81 -4.99
N SER A 169 5.19 2.74 -4.34
CA SER A 169 5.65 2.33 -3.01
C SER A 169 6.57 1.12 -3.07
N PHE A 170 7.61 1.16 -2.25
CA PHE A 170 8.61 0.08 -2.16
C PHE A 170 8.63 -0.50 -0.75
N ALA A 171 8.49 -1.83 -0.68
CA ALA A 171 8.60 -2.61 0.55
C ALA A 171 10.02 -3.14 0.79
N GLY A 172 10.19 -3.86 1.89
CA GLY A 172 11.47 -4.41 2.33
C GLY A 172 12.16 -5.35 1.32
N ASN A 173 11.40 -5.99 0.42
CA ASN A 173 11.94 -6.82 -0.66
C ASN A 173 12.86 -6.05 -1.63
N SER A 174 12.66 -4.75 -1.79
CA SER A 174 13.53 -3.89 -2.60
C SER A 174 14.97 -3.83 -2.06
N THR A 175 15.17 -4.12 -0.78
CA THR A 175 16.49 -4.13 -0.12
C THR A 175 17.27 -5.44 -0.32
N TYR A 176 16.65 -6.47 -0.92
CA TYR A 176 17.30 -7.77 -1.08
C TYR A 176 18.41 -7.72 -2.14
N PRO A 177 19.52 -8.46 -1.94
CA PRO A 177 20.66 -8.43 -2.87
C PRO A 177 20.28 -8.73 -4.33
N LYS A 178 19.29 -9.62 -4.53
CA LYS A 178 18.83 -10.02 -5.87
C LYS A 178 17.81 -9.09 -6.50
N ALA A 179 17.27 -8.11 -5.75
CA ALA A 179 16.23 -7.20 -6.22
C ALA A 179 16.80 -6.01 -7.03
N VAL A 180 17.70 -6.29 -7.98
CA VAL A 180 18.37 -5.25 -8.77
C VAL A 180 17.38 -4.41 -9.55
N GLY A 181 16.44 -5.04 -10.26
CA GLY A 181 15.41 -4.33 -11.05
C GLY A 181 14.54 -3.41 -10.20
N LEU A 182 14.14 -3.82 -8.97
CA LEU A 182 13.37 -2.97 -8.07
C LEU A 182 14.16 -1.72 -7.63
N ARG A 183 15.46 -1.88 -7.34
CA ARG A 183 16.31 -0.73 -6.98
C ARG A 183 16.50 0.21 -8.16
N GLU A 184 16.70 -0.32 -9.37
CA GLU A 184 16.79 0.47 -10.60
C GLU A 184 15.48 1.23 -10.86
N ALA A 185 14.32 0.58 -10.67
CA ALA A 185 13.02 1.24 -10.75
C ALA A 185 12.89 2.35 -9.70
N ALA A 186 13.27 2.07 -8.45
CA ALA A 186 13.24 3.06 -7.38
C ALA A 186 14.10 4.30 -7.67
N LEU A 187 15.20 4.18 -8.40
CA LEU A 187 16.02 5.32 -8.82
C LEU A 187 15.32 6.22 -9.85
N ARG A 188 14.40 5.66 -10.65
CA ARG A 188 13.67 6.38 -11.69
C ARG A 188 12.46 7.14 -11.17
N VAL A 189 11.83 6.65 -10.09
CA VAL A 189 10.66 7.30 -9.50
C VAL A 189 11.00 8.72 -9.05
N PRO A 190 10.29 9.77 -9.48
CA PRO A 190 10.46 11.12 -8.95
C PRO A 190 10.29 11.13 -7.42
N LEU A 191 11.10 11.94 -6.74
CA LEU A 191 11.11 11.95 -5.27
C LEU A 191 9.76 12.38 -4.67
N ASP A 192 8.98 13.16 -5.40
CA ASP A 192 7.64 13.63 -5.04
C ASP A 192 6.51 12.61 -5.31
N ARG A 193 6.85 11.44 -5.88
CA ARG A 193 5.92 10.33 -6.12
C ARG A 193 6.38 9.02 -5.48
N LEU A 194 7.43 9.08 -4.65
CA LEU A 194 7.99 7.91 -3.96
C LEU A 194 7.32 7.72 -2.61
N LEU A 195 6.93 6.49 -2.32
CA LEU A 195 6.49 6.01 -1.01
C LEU A 195 7.36 4.84 -0.54
N VAL A 196 7.29 4.57 0.74
CA VAL A 196 7.88 3.39 1.38
C VAL A 196 6.88 2.75 2.33
N GLU A 197 7.01 1.44 2.48
CA GLU A 197 6.11 0.65 3.31
C GLU A 197 6.82 -0.56 3.89
N THR A 198 6.17 -1.23 4.83
CA THR A 198 6.63 -2.52 5.34
C THR A 198 5.99 -3.70 4.65
N ASP A 199 4.71 -3.60 4.30
CA ASP A 199 3.85 -4.75 3.96
C ASP A 199 3.90 -5.82 5.09
N ALA A 200 4.01 -5.35 6.36
CA ALA A 200 4.12 -6.25 7.50
C ALA A 200 2.82 -7.04 7.70
N PRO A 201 2.93 -8.31 8.09
CA PRO A 201 4.11 -9.04 8.62
C PRO A 201 5.04 -9.62 7.55
N PHE A 202 4.80 -9.34 6.27
CA PHE A 202 5.55 -9.89 5.14
C PHE A 202 6.83 -9.07 4.86
N LEU A 203 7.68 -9.55 3.95
CA LEU A 203 8.74 -8.83 3.26
C LEU A 203 9.77 -8.10 4.16
N SER A 204 10.13 -8.68 5.31
CA SER A 204 11.14 -8.09 6.22
C SER A 204 12.36 -7.59 5.45
N PRO A 205 12.79 -6.31 5.63
CA PRO A 205 13.96 -5.75 4.97
C PRO A 205 15.22 -6.56 5.24
N GLN A 206 16.21 -6.49 4.32
CA GLN A 206 17.45 -7.26 4.43
C GLN A 206 18.16 -7.07 5.80
N ALA A 207 18.11 -5.88 6.37
CA ALA A 207 18.74 -5.56 7.66
C ALA A 207 18.19 -6.39 8.84
N VAL A 208 16.92 -6.79 8.77
CA VAL A 208 16.23 -7.57 9.80
C VAL A 208 15.68 -8.88 9.26
N ARG A 209 16.21 -9.35 8.14
CA ARG A 209 15.74 -10.57 7.47
C ARG A 209 15.79 -11.77 8.39
N GLY A 210 14.71 -12.59 8.37
CA GLY A 210 14.57 -13.76 9.24
C GLY A 210 13.92 -13.45 10.60
N LYS A 211 13.57 -12.19 10.85
CA LYS A 211 12.70 -11.79 11.96
C LYS A 211 11.31 -11.44 11.42
N PRO A 212 10.24 -11.52 12.23
CA PRO A 212 8.93 -10.99 11.88
C PRO A 212 9.02 -9.53 11.45
N ASN A 213 8.27 -9.14 10.41
CA ASN A 213 8.21 -7.75 10.00
C ASN A 213 7.18 -6.99 10.85
N GLN A 214 7.37 -5.68 10.97
CA GLN A 214 6.51 -4.77 11.74
C GLN A 214 6.68 -3.33 11.23
N PRO A 215 5.73 -2.42 11.50
CA PRO A 215 5.77 -1.04 10.99
C PRO A 215 7.07 -0.28 11.29
N ALA A 216 7.70 -0.51 12.45
CA ALA A 216 8.99 0.06 12.81
C ALA A 216 10.09 -0.19 11.78
N ASN A 217 9.99 -1.29 11.02
CA ASN A 217 11.03 -1.69 10.07
C ASN A 217 11.01 -0.89 8.75
N VAL A 218 10.00 -0.04 8.50
CA VAL A 218 9.96 0.82 7.31
C VAL A 218 11.20 1.72 7.18
N VAL A 219 11.79 2.10 8.31
CA VAL A 219 13.01 2.91 8.35
C VAL A 219 14.20 2.22 7.68
N HIS A 220 14.24 0.89 7.70
CA HIS A 220 15.30 0.14 7.02
C HIS A 220 15.14 0.17 5.50
N THR A 221 13.90 0.08 4.99
CA THR A 221 13.59 0.26 3.56
C THR A 221 13.97 1.66 3.11
N ALA A 222 13.52 2.68 3.84
CA ALA A 222 13.81 4.08 3.55
C ALA A 222 15.33 4.39 3.57
N ARG A 223 16.07 3.90 4.57
CA ARG A 223 17.53 4.07 4.64
C ARG A 223 18.24 3.41 3.46
N ALA A 224 17.82 2.20 3.06
CA ALA A 224 18.39 1.52 1.91
C ALA A 224 18.14 2.30 0.61
N LEU A 225 16.92 2.78 0.38
CA LEU A 225 16.59 3.58 -0.79
C LEU A 225 17.31 4.94 -0.80
N ALA A 226 17.50 5.59 0.35
CA ALA A 226 18.28 6.83 0.44
C ALA A 226 19.74 6.61 0.01
N VAL A 227 20.36 5.49 0.45
CA VAL A 227 21.72 5.10 0.02
C VAL A 227 21.78 4.85 -1.49
N GLU A 228 20.84 4.08 -2.05
CA GLU A 228 20.79 3.80 -3.49
C GLU A 228 20.63 5.10 -4.31
N ARG A 229 19.79 6.02 -3.85
CA ARG A 229 19.54 7.34 -4.46
C ARG A 229 20.64 8.36 -4.20
N ARG A 230 21.61 8.05 -3.34
CA ARG A 230 22.72 8.94 -2.92
C ARG A 230 22.22 10.26 -2.34
N ILE A 231 21.16 10.22 -1.55
CA ILE A 231 20.60 11.36 -0.82
C ILE A 231 20.63 11.10 0.70
N PRO A 232 20.64 12.13 1.55
CA PRO A 232 20.46 11.95 2.99
C PRO A 232 19.14 11.27 3.32
N TYR A 233 19.13 10.43 4.38
CA TYR A 233 17.91 9.79 4.86
C TYR A 233 16.80 10.82 5.17
N GLU A 234 17.17 11.93 5.81
CA GLU A 234 16.25 13.01 6.18
C GLU A 234 15.58 13.66 4.97
N GLN A 235 16.26 13.68 3.83
CA GLN A 235 15.67 14.19 2.58
C GLN A 235 14.62 13.22 2.03
N LEU A 236 14.88 11.92 2.09
CA LEU A 236 13.92 10.90 1.66
C LEU A 236 12.72 10.86 2.62
N ASP A 237 12.99 10.87 3.92
CA ASP A 237 11.97 10.92 4.97
C ASP A 237 11.01 12.11 4.77
N ALA A 238 11.56 13.32 4.64
CA ALA A 238 10.76 14.51 4.39
C ALA A 238 9.97 14.46 3.07
N ALA A 239 10.47 13.76 2.05
CA ALA A 239 9.74 13.57 0.81
C ALA A 239 8.56 12.62 0.99
N VAL A 240 8.79 11.45 1.64
CA VAL A 240 7.74 10.48 1.93
C VAL A 240 6.64 11.09 2.79
N GLU A 241 7.00 11.88 3.83
CA GLU A 241 6.04 12.62 4.65
C GLU A 241 5.15 13.55 3.82
N ARG A 242 5.76 14.38 2.95
CA ARG A 242 4.99 15.30 2.08
C ARG A 242 4.10 14.55 1.10
N ASN A 243 4.62 13.49 0.48
CA ASN A 243 3.88 12.69 -0.50
C ASN A 243 2.67 12.02 0.16
N SER A 244 2.88 11.41 1.32
CA SER A 244 1.81 10.78 2.09
C SER A 244 0.78 11.80 2.55
N ALA A 245 1.20 12.98 3.03
CA ALA A 245 0.27 14.03 3.43
C ALA A 245 -0.59 14.53 2.27
N ALA A 246 0.01 14.75 1.09
CA ALA A 246 -0.72 15.16 -0.12
C ALA A 246 -1.69 14.08 -0.61
N LEU A 247 -1.30 12.82 -0.45
CA LEU A 247 -2.04 11.67 -0.95
C LEU A 247 -3.24 11.33 -0.05
N PHE A 248 -3.01 11.23 1.25
CA PHE A 248 -4.01 10.78 2.22
C PHE A 248 -4.78 11.92 2.89
N GLY A 249 -4.36 13.17 2.73
CA GLY A 249 -5.10 14.36 3.19
C GLY A 249 -5.02 14.63 4.70
N TRP A 250 -3.94 14.18 5.37
CA TRP A 250 -3.71 14.46 6.80
C TRP A 250 -2.74 15.58 7.06
#